data_4ff9c21b55ec77916c585b4988cc214e
#
_entry.id   4ff9c21b55ec77916c585b4988cc214e
#
_cell.length_a   1.000
_cell.length_b   1.000
_cell.length_c   1.000
_cell.angle_alpha   90.00
_cell.angle_beta   90.00
_cell.angle_gamma   90.00
#
_symmetry.space_group_name_H-M   'P 1'
#
loop_
_entity.id
_entity.type
_entity.pdbx_description
1 polymer ?
#
loop_
_entity_poly.entity_id
_entity_poly.type
_entity_poly.pdbx_seq_one_letter_code
_entity_poly.pdbx_strand_id
1 'polypeptide(L)'
;MYRKDSIIIEEWLKRSDKALLVTGARQIGKTWLIREEIAKSGYRKFEVNFIDQPDLVDYLNVKMSANEFLVKLKMIMPEDCKPQETVVFFDEIQKCPEIVTKIKFLVEEGSFKYVMSGSLLGVELKGITSVPVGYLTVLTMYPMDFEEFMIANNVSKTTLEMLKAKFETCQPVDE
;
A
#
# COMPACT_ATOMS: atom_id res chain seq x y z
N MET A 1 -8.31 -13.51 -2.62
CA MET A 1 -8.04 -13.38 -4.08
C MET A 1 -6.53 -13.36 -4.28
N TYR A 2 -5.99 -14.09 -5.24
CA TYR A 2 -4.56 -14.11 -5.51
C TYR A 2 -4.13 -12.85 -6.28
N ARG A 3 -3.02 -12.22 -5.84
CA ARG A 3 -2.36 -11.12 -6.52
C ARG A 3 -0.85 -11.32 -6.41
N LYS A 4 -0.12 -11.14 -7.51
CA LYS A 4 1.36 -11.26 -7.54
C LYS A 4 2.02 -10.23 -6.64
N ASP A 5 1.44 -9.03 -6.57
CA ASP A 5 1.92 -7.93 -5.74
C ASP A 5 1.85 -8.23 -4.22
N SER A 6 1.10 -9.27 -3.80
CA SER A 6 1.03 -9.68 -2.37
C SER A 6 2.41 -10.05 -1.83
N ILE A 7 3.25 -10.69 -2.62
CA ILE A 7 4.61 -11.10 -2.25
C ILE A 7 5.46 -9.89 -1.88
N ILE A 8 5.34 -8.80 -2.64
CA ILE A 8 6.10 -7.56 -2.41
C ILE A 8 5.69 -6.91 -1.09
N ILE A 9 4.38 -6.86 -0.81
CA ILE A 9 3.85 -6.29 0.45
C ILE A 9 4.26 -7.17 1.63
N GLU A 10 4.19 -8.49 1.49
CA GLU A 10 4.61 -9.45 2.51
C GLU A 10 6.11 -9.30 2.86
N GLU A 11 6.97 -9.21 1.83
CA GLU A 11 8.41 -8.98 2.02
C GLU A 11 8.69 -7.63 2.68
N TRP A 12 7.98 -6.58 2.29
CA TRP A 12 8.08 -5.27 2.91
C TRP A 12 7.69 -5.32 4.40
N LEU A 13 6.59 -5.98 4.75
CA LEU A 13 6.17 -6.16 6.14
C LEU A 13 7.24 -6.84 6.99
N LYS A 14 7.92 -7.85 6.43
CA LYS A 14 8.93 -8.66 7.15
C LYS A 14 10.29 -7.98 7.29
N ARG A 15 10.74 -7.23 6.29
CA ARG A 15 12.16 -6.87 6.15
C ARG A 15 12.44 -5.39 5.94
N SER A 16 11.45 -4.58 5.58
CA SER A 16 11.72 -3.19 5.21
C SER A 16 11.63 -2.24 6.41
N ASP A 17 12.59 -1.33 6.47
CA ASP A 17 12.58 -0.18 7.39
C ASP A 17 12.00 1.08 6.71
N LYS A 18 11.61 0.99 5.42
CA LYS A 18 11.06 2.11 4.66
C LYS A 18 9.54 2.08 4.70
N ALA A 19 8.92 3.23 4.47
CA ALA A 19 7.51 3.28 4.18
C ALA A 19 7.19 2.67 2.80
N LEU A 20 5.97 2.16 2.62
CA LEU A 20 5.48 1.63 1.35
C LEU A 20 4.42 2.58 0.76
N LEU A 21 4.56 2.91 -0.50
CA LEU A 21 3.55 3.63 -1.27
C LEU A 21 3.02 2.73 -2.39
N VAL A 22 1.75 2.36 -2.31
CA VAL A 22 1.08 1.56 -3.33
C VAL A 22 0.27 2.48 -4.24
N THR A 23 0.70 2.58 -5.49
CA THR A 23 0.06 3.42 -6.51
C THR A 23 -0.64 2.57 -7.57
N GLY A 24 -1.46 3.20 -8.40
CA GLY A 24 -2.12 2.56 -9.52
C GLY A 24 -3.54 3.05 -9.74
N ALA A 25 -4.20 2.60 -10.80
CA ALA A 25 -5.54 3.03 -11.17
C ALA A 25 -6.56 2.84 -10.02
N ARG A 26 -7.69 3.55 -10.11
CA ARG A 26 -8.80 3.34 -9.17
C ARG A 26 -9.40 1.94 -9.34
N GLN A 27 -9.92 1.38 -8.25
CA GLN A 27 -10.67 0.11 -8.23
C GLN A 27 -9.90 -1.15 -8.66
N ILE A 28 -8.56 -1.13 -8.66
CA ILE A 28 -7.73 -2.33 -8.96
C ILE A 28 -7.43 -3.19 -7.74
N GLY A 29 -7.97 -2.82 -6.55
CA GLY A 29 -7.85 -3.61 -5.32
C GLY A 29 -6.68 -3.24 -4.41
N LYS A 30 -6.06 -2.05 -4.52
CA LYS A 30 -4.95 -1.60 -3.65
C LYS A 30 -5.27 -1.72 -2.16
N THR A 31 -6.34 -1.04 -1.73
CA THR A 31 -6.80 -1.02 -0.33
C THR A 31 -7.09 -2.43 0.19
N TRP A 32 -7.76 -3.24 -0.63
CA TRP A 32 -8.05 -4.63 -0.26
C TRP A 32 -6.78 -5.43 -0.04
N LEU A 33 -5.81 -5.35 -0.97
CA LEU A 33 -4.57 -6.12 -0.89
C LEU A 33 -3.74 -5.73 0.33
N ILE A 34 -3.61 -4.42 0.61
CA ILE A 34 -2.89 -3.92 1.78
C ILE A 34 -3.54 -4.44 3.08
N ARG A 35 -4.87 -4.34 3.20
CA ARG A 35 -5.61 -4.83 4.37
C ARG A 35 -5.42 -6.32 4.59
N GLU A 36 -5.48 -7.10 3.52
CA GLU A 36 -5.30 -8.56 3.54
C GLU A 36 -3.90 -8.95 4.02
N GLU A 37 -2.85 -8.32 3.48
CA GLU A 37 -1.47 -8.66 3.84
C GLU A 37 -1.12 -8.20 5.26
N ILE A 38 -1.62 -7.05 5.73
CA ILE A 38 -1.46 -6.65 7.13
C ILE A 38 -2.16 -7.65 8.05
N ALA A 39 -3.38 -8.09 7.71
CA ALA A 39 -4.12 -9.07 8.52
C ALA A 39 -3.38 -10.41 8.67
N LYS A 40 -2.69 -10.86 7.61
CA LYS A 40 -1.86 -12.09 7.64
C LYS A 40 -0.57 -11.94 8.43
N SER A 41 -0.04 -10.72 8.52
CA SER A 41 1.29 -10.47 9.10
C SER A 41 1.36 -10.53 10.62
N GLY A 42 0.20 -10.45 11.29
CA GLY A 42 0.11 -10.35 12.75
C GLY A 42 0.29 -8.92 13.30
N TYR A 43 0.63 -7.95 12.48
CA TYR A 43 0.65 -6.55 12.90
C TYR A 43 -0.76 -6.02 13.21
N ARG A 44 -0.86 -5.16 14.22
CA ARG A 44 -2.05 -4.34 14.43
C ARG A 44 -2.17 -3.32 13.29
N LYS A 45 -3.33 -3.20 12.69
CA LYS A 45 -3.60 -2.18 11.67
C LYS A 45 -4.26 -0.95 12.31
N PHE A 46 -3.68 0.23 12.10
CA PHE A 46 -4.35 1.50 12.26
C PHE A 46 -4.54 2.14 10.88
N GLU A 47 -5.78 2.31 10.46
CA GLU A 47 -6.11 2.79 9.12
C GLU A 47 -6.84 4.13 9.18
N VAL A 48 -6.39 5.07 8.35
CA VAL A 48 -7.04 6.34 8.08
C VAL A 48 -7.35 6.42 6.59
N ASN A 49 -8.65 6.41 6.25
CA ASN A 49 -9.11 6.62 4.88
C ASN A 49 -9.57 8.08 4.73
N PHE A 50 -8.86 8.85 3.93
CA PHE A 50 -9.09 10.29 3.77
C PHE A 50 -10.32 10.66 2.93
N ILE A 51 -10.99 9.68 2.28
CA ILE A 51 -12.31 9.89 1.66
C ILE A 51 -13.42 9.68 2.69
N ASP A 52 -13.30 8.63 3.50
CA ASP A 52 -14.34 8.28 4.49
C ASP A 52 -14.27 9.16 5.74
N GLN A 53 -13.10 9.75 6.01
CA GLN A 53 -12.79 10.54 7.20
C GLN A 53 -12.26 11.94 6.85
N PRO A 54 -13.07 12.81 6.20
CA PRO A 54 -12.63 14.13 5.75
C PRO A 54 -12.15 15.03 6.90
N ASP A 55 -12.70 14.90 8.10
CA ASP A 55 -12.28 15.67 9.28
C ASP A 55 -10.81 15.40 9.65
N LEU A 56 -10.30 14.19 9.37
CA LEU A 56 -8.90 13.86 9.59
C LEU A 56 -7.98 14.50 8.54
N VAL A 57 -8.50 14.83 7.35
CA VAL A 57 -7.74 15.64 6.38
C VAL A 57 -7.44 17.00 6.98
N ASP A 58 -8.45 17.71 7.47
CA ASP A 58 -8.30 19.04 8.07
C ASP A 58 -7.41 19.01 9.31
N TYR A 59 -7.45 17.92 10.07
CA TYR A 59 -6.65 17.72 11.27
C TYR A 59 -5.17 17.43 10.98
N LEU A 60 -4.87 16.65 9.94
CA LEU A 60 -3.51 16.15 9.64
C LEU A 60 -2.83 16.91 8.49
N ASN A 61 -3.58 17.48 7.53
CA ASN A 61 -3.04 18.16 6.36
C ASN A 61 -2.68 19.63 6.65
N VAL A 62 -2.13 19.89 7.82
CA VAL A 62 -1.70 21.23 8.25
C VAL A 62 -0.17 21.29 8.27
N LYS A 63 0.38 22.46 7.93
CA LYS A 63 1.82 22.71 8.08
C LYS A 63 2.20 22.65 9.55
N MET A 64 2.90 21.59 9.93
CA MET A 64 3.38 21.35 11.29
C MET A 64 4.69 20.57 11.25
N SER A 65 5.42 20.55 12.35
CA SER A 65 6.62 19.71 12.48
C SER A 65 6.24 18.22 12.44
N ALA A 66 7.20 17.36 12.12
CA ALA A 66 6.99 15.91 12.14
C ALA A 66 6.65 15.38 13.54
N ASN A 67 7.23 15.98 14.58
CA ASN A 67 6.94 15.62 15.97
C ASN A 67 5.48 15.97 16.34
N GLU A 68 5.01 17.16 15.99
CA GLU A 68 3.61 17.55 16.21
C GLU A 68 2.65 16.64 15.44
N PHE A 69 3.01 16.28 14.21
CA PHE A 69 2.23 15.32 13.43
C PHE A 69 2.14 13.96 14.13
N LEU A 70 3.26 13.44 14.61
CA LEU A 70 3.31 12.16 15.32
C LEU A 70 2.48 12.18 16.61
N VAL A 71 2.54 13.28 17.38
CA VAL A 71 1.71 13.47 18.57
C VAL A 71 0.23 13.45 18.19
N LYS A 72 -0.19 14.21 17.18
CA LYS A 72 -1.57 14.22 16.69
C LYS A 72 -2.02 12.84 16.21
N LEU A 73 -1.15 12.13 15.48
CA LEU A 73 -1.42 10.79 15.02
C LEU A 73 -1.66 9.84 16.20
N LYS A 74 -0.78 9.86 17.20
CA LYS A 74 -0.92 9.05 18.43
C LYS A 74 -2.19 9.38 19.21
N MET A 75 -2.65 10.61 19.19
CA MET A 75 -3.90 11.03 19.87
C MET A 75 -5.17 10.42 19.27
N ILE A 76 -5.16 10.11 17.98
CA ILE A 76 -6.31 9.49 17.30
C ILE A 76 -6.20 7.96 17.19
N MET A 77 -5.06 7.40 17.58
CA MET A 77 -4.84 5.95 17.57
C MET A 77 -5.50 5.29 18.78
N PRO A 78 -6.11 4.10 18.60
CA PRO A 78 -6.54 3.26 19.71
C PRO A 78 -5.38 2.86 20.62
N GLU A 79 -5.66 2.62 21.91
CA GLU A 79 -4.65 2.25 22.92
C GLU A 79 -3.93 0.94 22.62
N ASP A 80 -4.53 0.03 21.84
CA ASP A 80 -3.95 -1.23 21.43
C ASP A 80 -2.96 -1.12 20.25
N CYS A 81 -2.79 0.08 19.70
CA CYS A 81 -1.79 0.39 18.67
C CYS A 81 -0.43 0.68 19.31
N LYS A 82 0.35 -0.38 19.54
CA LYS A 82 1.66 -0.27 20.19
C LYS A 82 2.79 0.00 19.18
N PRO A 83 3.84 0.74 19.58
CA PRO A 83 5.05 0.86 18.80
C PRO A 83 5.63 -0.51 18.41
N GLN A 84 6.24 -0.61 17.23
CA GLN A 84 6.83 -1.81 16.64
C GLN A 84 5.85 -2.97 16.33
N GLU A 85 4.60 -2.89 16.79
CA GLU A 85 3.56 -3.89 16.58
C GLU A 85 2.45 -3.40 15.66
N THR A 86 2.51 -2.13 15.21
CA THR A 86 1.44 -1.49 14.43
C THR A 86 1.92 -1.04 13.06
N VAL A 87 1.10 -1.32 12.05
CA VAL A 87 1.18 -0.72 10.72
C VAL A 87 0.14 0.40 10.60
N VAL A 88 0.61 1.61 10.32
CA VAL A 88 -0.24 2.77 10.02
C VAL A 88 -0.50 2.78 8.52
N PHE A 89 -1.76 2.68 8.16
CA PHE A 89 -2.21 2.68 6.77
C PHE A 89 -2.97 3.96 6.44
N PHE A 90 -2.40 4.78 5.56
CA PHE A 90 -3.02 5.97 5.01
C PHE A 90 -3.59 5.68 3.63
N ASP A 91 -4.90 5.56 3.52
CA ASP A 91 -5.59 5.31 2.26
C ASP A 91 -6.03 6.63 1.60
N GLU A 92 -5.96 6.68 0.27
CA GLU A 92 -6.26 7.87 -0.56
C GLU A 92 -5.38 9.09 -0.20
N ILE A 93 -4.07 8.84 -0.08
CA ILE A 93 -3.05 9.80 0.41
C ILE A 93 -3.02 11.12 -0.38
N GLN A 94 -3.50 11.15 -1.63
CA GLN A 94 -3.59 12.38 -2.42
C GLN A 94 -4.51 13.45 -1.79
N LYS A 95 -5.36 13.05 -0.85
CA LYS A 95 -6.17 13.99 -0.06
C LYS A 95 -5.40 14.65 1.08
N CYS A 96 -4.26 14.04 1.50
CA CYS A 96 -3.43 14.53 2.60
C CYS A 96 -1.92 14.48 2.23
N PRO A 97 -1.47 15.25 1.20
CA PRO A 97 -0.10 15.16 0.69
C PRO A 97 0.97 15.58 1.71
N GLU A 98 0.63 16.35 2.73
CA GLU A 98 1.54 16.74 3.80
C GLU A 98 2.17 15.55 4.53
N ILE A 99 1.51 14.39 4.57
CA ILE A 99 2.06 13.16 5.17
C ILE A 99 3.29 12.69 4.40
N VAL A 100 3.27 12.75 3.07
CA VAL A 100 4.39 12.31 2.22
C VAL A 100 5.64 13.14 2.51
N THR A 101 5.48 14.44 2.79
CA THR A 101 6.60 15.32 3.15
C THR A 101 7.25 14.96 4.49
N LYS A 102 6.49 14.35 5.38
CA LYS A 102 6.91 13.98 6.74
C LYS A 102 7.40 12.54 6.85
N ILE A 103 7.19 11.73 5.80
CA ILE A 103 7.42 10.28 5.87
C ILE A 103 8.85 9.91 6.23
N LYS A 104 9.85 10.70 5.78
CA LYS A 104 11.25 10.51 6.19
C LYS A 104 11.40 10.49 7.71
N PHE A 105 10.90 11.52 8.37
CA PHE A 105 11.02 11.67 9.82
C PHE A 105 10.22 10.62 10.59
N LEU A 106 9.06 10.23 10.07
CA LEU A 106 8.23 9.18 10.66
C LEU A 106 8.92 7.81 10.58
N VAL A 107 9.60 7.52 9.49
CA VAL A 107 10.40 6.31 9.30
C VAL A 107 11.64 6.32 10.18
N GLU A 108 12.35 7.45 10.28
CA GLU A 108 13.54 7.60 11.14
C GLU A 108 13.19 7.49 12.64
N GLU A 109 12.03 7.97 13.05
CA GLU A 109 11.55 7.83 14.44
C GLU A 109 11.25 6.36 14.79
N GLY A 110 10.78 5.57 13.83
CA GLY A 110 10.75 4.12 13.88
C GLY A 110 9.68 3.50 14.79
N SER A 111 8.75 4.27 15.38
CA SER A 111 7.69 3.67 16.21
C SER A 111 6.75 2.77 15.44
N PHE A 112 6.45 3.09 14.17
CA PHE A 112 5.46 2.38 13.37
C PHE A 112 5.98 2.07 11.97
N LYS A 113 5.42 1.04 11.34
CA LYS A 113 5.52 0.87 9.88
C LYS A 113 4.45 1.70 9.20
N TYR A 114 4.77 2.30 8.06
CA TYR A 114 3.85 3.17 7.32
C TYR A 114 3.61 2.63 5.92
N VAL A 115 2.35 2.41 5.58
CA VAL A 115 1.91 2.12 4.21
C VAL A 115 0.92 3.17 3.76
N MET A 116 1.02 3.58 2.51
CA MET A 116 0.15 4.57 1.89
C MET A 116 -0.42 4.00 0.61
N SER A 117 -1.66 4.32 0.29
CA SER A 117 -2.23 4.06 -1.03
C SER A 117 -2.78 5.32 -1.67
N GLY A 118 -2.75 5.37 -2.98
CA GLY A 118 -3.35 6.47 -3.72
C GLY A 118 -3.50 6.16 -5.21
N SER A 119 -4.47 6.84 -5.83
CA SER A 119 -4.70 6.73 -7.26
C SER A 119 -3.91 7.81 -8.00
N LEU A 120 -3.18 7.44 -9.08
CA LEU A 120 -2.52 8.36 -10.02
C LEU A 120 -1.56 9.39 -9.40
N LEU A 121 -0.85 9.00 -8.34
CA LEU A 121 0.08 9.88 -7.62
C LEU A 121 1.15 10.55 -8.50
N GLY A 122 1.44 10.01 -9.67
CA GLY A 122 2.38 10.63 -10.62
C GLY A 122 1.92 11.99 -11.17
N VAL A 123 0.62 12.28 -11.14
CA VAL A 123 0.05 13.54 -11.64
C VAL A 123 -0.25 14.50 -10.48
N GLU A 124 -0.70 13.99 -9.34
CA GLU A 124 -1.16 14.81 -8.20
C GLU A 124 -0.03 15.16 -7.21
N LEU A 125 1.07 14.41 -7.19
CA LEU A 125 2.28 14.76 -6.42
C LEU A 125 3.09 15.92 -7.01
N LYS A 126 2.63 16.57 -8.08
CA LYS A 126 3.29 17.76 -8.68
C LYS A 126 3.45 18.95 -7.70
N GLY A 127 2.77 18.92 -6.56
CA GLY A 127 2.94 19.89 -5.47
C GLY A 127 3.89 19.46 -4.34
N ILE A 128 4.37 18.22 -4.36
CA ILE A 128 5.30 17.74 -3.34
C ILE A 128 6.72 18.03 -3.81
N THR A 129 7.36 18.95 -3.13
CA THR A 129 8.70 19.47 -3.46
C THR A 129 9.82 18.44 -3.31
N SER A 130 9.60 17.32 -2.65
CA SER A 130 10.54 16.18 -2.63
C SER A 130 9.87 14.90 -2.12
N VAL A 131 9.82 13.87 -2.97
CA VAL A 131 9.64 12.49 -2.50
C VAL A 131 10.94 12.10 -1.81
N PRO A 132 10.95 11.68 -0.53
CA PRO A 132 12.19 11.34 0.16
C PRO A 132 12.76 10.03 -0.39
N VAL A 133 13.61 10.17 -1.40
CA VAL A 133 14.36 9.05 -2.01
C VAL A 133 15.18 8.37 -0.90
N GLY A 134 14.96 7.06 -0.72
CA GLY A 134 15.64 6.30 0.34
C GLY A 134 14.76 5.88 1.51
N TYR A 135 13.67 6.59 1.81
CA TYR A 135 12.74 6.30 2.90
C TYR A 135 11.39 5.73 2.43
N LEU A 136 11.19 5.66 1.13
CA LEU A 136 9.95 5.23 0.50
C LEU A 136 10.22 4.18 -0.57
N THR A 137 9.55 3.05 -0.47
CA THR A 137 9.43 2.06 -1.53
C THR A 137 8.12 2.30 -2.28
N VAL A 138 8.16 2.33 -3.60
CA VAL A 138 6.97 2.52 -4.43
C VAL A 138 6.62 1.22 -5.12
N LEU A 139 5.40 0.74 -4.91
CA LEU A 139 4.79 -0.37 -5.62
C LEU A 139 3.72 0.17 -6.57
N THR A 140 3.90 -0.01 -7.87
CA THR A 140 2.88 0.32 -8.86
C THR A 140 2.05 -0.91 -9.15
N MET A 141 0.82 -0.92 -8.65
CA MET A 141 -0.15 -1.96 -8.97
C MET A 141 -0.82 -1.71 -10.32
N TYR A 142 -1.02 -2.78 -11.05
CA TYR A 142 -1.77 -2.83 -12.29
C TYR A 142 -3.08 -3.61 -12.11
N PRO A 143 -4.06 -3.49 -13.03
CA PRO A 143 -5.17 -4.42 -13.09
C PRO A 143 -4.68 -5.88 -13.12
N MET A 144 -5.53 -6.82 -12.73
CA MET A 144 -5.18 -8.24 -12.80
C MET A 144 -4.68 -8.62 -14.19
N ASP A 145 -3.56 -9.31 -14.24
CA ASP A 145 -3.10 -9.92 -15.47
C ASP A 145 -3.92 -11.21 -15.79
N PHE A 146 -3.66 -11.78 -16.95
CA PHE A 146 -4.39 -12.96 -17.40
C PHE A 146 -4.28 -14.14 -16.44
N GLU A 147 -3.07 -14.37 -15.88
CA GLU A 147 -2.84 -15.45 -14.94
C GLU A 147 -3.58 -15.24 -13.61
N GLU A 148 -3.50 -14.04 -13.04
CA GLU A 148 -4.25 -13.66 -11.84
C GLU A 148 -5.77 -13.81 -12.04
N PHE A 149 -6.27 -13.40 -13.22
CA PHE A 149 -7.66 -13.54 -13.59
C PHE A 149 -8.10 -15.02 -13.69
N MET A 150 -7.30 -15.87 -14.33
CA MET A 150 -7.59 -17.29 -14.45
C MET A 150 -7.59 -17.98 -13.08
N ILE A 151 -6.62 -17.66 -12.21
CA ILE A 151 -6.58 -18.18 -10.83
C ILE A 151 -7.81 -17.72 -10.03
N ALA A 152 -8.22 -16.46 -10.18
CA ALA A 152 -9.42 -15.94 -9.53
C ALA A 152 -10.71 -16.65 -9.98
N ASN A 153 -10.73 -17.22 -11.19
CA ASN A 153 -11.81 -18.04 -11.73
C ASN A 153 -11.62 -19.55 -11.46
N ASN A 154 -10.76 -19.93 -10.51
CA ASN A 154 -10.49 -21.30 -10.10
C ASN A 154 -9.91 -22.21 -11.21
N VAL A 155 -9.24 -21.65 -12.21
CA VAL A 155 -8.50 -22.43 -13.19
C VAL A 155 -7.31 -23.11 -12.51
N SER A 156 -7.15 -24.41 -12.77
CA SER A 156 -6.10 -25.20 -12.14
C SER A 156 -4.70 -24.73 -12.56
N LYS A 157 -3.72 -24.87 -11.67
CA LYS A 157 -2.33 -24.56 -11.99
C LYS A 157 -1.82 -25.37 -13.18
N THR A 158 -2.21 -26.64 -13.27
CA THR A 158 -1.85 -27.53 -14.40
C THR A 158 -2.36 -26.99 -15.72
N THR A 159 -3.61 -26.49 -15.76
CA THR A 159 -4.17 -25.86 -16.95
C THR A 159 -3.40 -24.60 -17.33
N LEU A 160 -3.05 -23.77 -16.35
CA LEU A 160 -2.25 -22.55 -16.59
C LEU A 160 -0.86 -22.85 -17.13
N GLU A 161 -0.18 -23.87 -16.59
CA GLU A 161 1.14 -24.30 -17.07
C GLU A 161 1.06 -24.84 -18.50
N MET A 162 0.02 -25.61 -18.81
CA MET A 162 -0.22 -26.10 -20.16
C MET A 162 -0.49 -24.94 -21.15
N LEU A 163 -1.31 -23.96 -20.78
CA LEU A 163 -1.59 -22.77 -21.60
C LEU A 163 -0.33 -21.95 -21.84
N LYS A 164 0.52 -21.76 -20.81
CA LYS A 164 1.81 -21.07 -20.94
C LYS A 164 2.74 -21.80 -21.92
N ALA A 165 2.89 -23.11 -21.76
CA ALA A 165 3.75 -23.91 -22.62
C ALA A 165 3.28 -23.87 -24.10
N LYS A 166 1.97 -23.97 -24.34
CA LYS A 166 1.41 -23.86 -25.68
C LYS A 166 1.59 -22.46 -26.27
N PHE A 167 1.42 -21.41 -25.46
CA PHE A 167 1.66 -20.03 -25.90
C PHE A 167 3.14 -19.79 -26.28
N GLU A 168 4.09 -20.25 -25.45
CA GLU A 168 5.53 -20.14 -25.73
C GLU A 168 5.95 -20.89 -26.99
N THR A 169 5.32 -22.03 -27.27
CA THR A 169 5.58 -22.84 -28.45
C THR A 169 4.72 -22.51 -29.67
N CYS A 170 3.84 -21.49 -29.56
CA CYS A 170 2.88 -21.10 -30.61
C CYS A 170 2.01 -22.28 -31.09
N GLN A 171 1.67 -23.22 -30.22
CA GLN A 171 0.81 -24.34 -30.54
C GLN A 171 -0.67 -24.05 -30.24
N PRO A 172 -1.59 -24.59 -31.03
CA PRO A 172 -3.02 -24.42 -30.78
C PRO A 172 -3.43 -25.08 -29.44
N VAL A 173 -4.43 -24.50 -28.79
CA VAL A 173 -5.10 -25.11 -27.65
C VAL A 173 -6.24 -25.96 -28.24
N ASP A 174 -6.16 -27.29 -28.06
CA ASP A 174 -7.26 -28.18 -28.47
C ASP A 174 -8.49 -27.91 -27.61
N GLU A 175 -9.70 -27.97 -28.19
CA GLU A 175 -10.98 -27.78 -27.53
C GLU A 175 -11.27 -28.81 -26.43
#